data_c35ac0b1a3c53f82560429f4d1cc7843
#
_entry.id   c35ac0b1a3c53f82560429f4d1cc7843
#
_cell.length_a   1.000
_cell.length_b   1.000
_cell.length_c   1.000
_cell.angle_alpha   90.00
_cell.angle_beta   90.00
_cell.angle_gamma   90.00
#
_symmetry.space_group_name_H-M   'P 1'
#
loop_
_entity.id
_entity.type
_entity.pdbx_description
1 polymer ?
#
loop_
_entity_poly.entity_id
_entity_poly.type
_entity_poly.pdbx_seq_one_letter_code
_entity_poly.pdbx_strand_id
1 'polypeptide(L)'
;MGRPLALRRAVAVVVGAAAAVLLAILASGPAAAHAVLVGTDPQDGTVLDAPPDALTLTFNEPVQVVPGGTTVLAADGTPVDVDVAAVDDALVVTPGTTLGDGTYVVSWRVVSLDTHPVAGAFTFSVGAPSTTAVEARVAEPTAALVAVRALDQAAVYAGTFLVAGLVVFELLVLHVSPGAAPVLRRRLHRVRRGALGVAAVGTVLAVPLTPAWQAGGGLGALADPATWAAGLASAAAVGGALGRAGGGGAARRAAGAG
;
A
#
# COMPACT_ATOMS: atom_id res chain seq x y z
N MET A 1 -19.00 -14.38 -48.02
CA MET A 1 -17.54 -14.21 -48.15
C MET A 1 -16.92 -13.11 -47.27
N GLY A 2 -17.62 -12.45 -46.34
CA GLY A 2 -17.10 -11.34 -45.54
C GLY A 2 -16.43 -11.67 -44.19
N ARG A 3 -16.51 -12.94 -43.71
CA ARG A 3 -16.02 -13.38 -42.39
C ARG A 3 -14.49 -13.25 -42.15
N PRO A 4 -13.61 -13.56 -43.15
CA PRO A 4 -12.16 -13.51 -42.88
C PRO A 4 -11.63 -12.07 -42.69
N LEU A 5 -12.30 -11.08 -43.28
CA LEU A 5 -11.87 -9.67 -43.19
C LEU A 5 -12.17 -9.07 -41.80
N ALA A 6 -13.33 -9.37 -41.24
CA ALA A 6 -13.73 -8.91 -39.90
C ALA A 6 -12.82 -9.50 -38.79
N LEU A 7 -12.49 -10.80 -38.89
CA LEU A 7 -11.58 -11.47 -37.98
C LEU A 7 -10.17 -10.87 -38.05
N ARG A 8 -9.65 -10.62 -39.27
CA ARG A 8 -8.34 -9.96 -39.46
C ARG A 8 -8.30 -8.57 -38.86
N ARG A 9 -9.37 -7.78 -39.02
CA ARG A 9 -9.48 -6.45 -38.40
C ARG A 9 -9.53 -6.53 -36.88
N ALA A 10 -10.31 -7.44 -36.32
CA ALA A 10 -10.37 -7.65 -34.86
C ALA A 10 -9.01 -8.06 -34.28
N VAL A 11 -8.30 -9.00 -34.93
CA VAL A 11 -6.96 -9.41 -34.53
C VAL A 11 -5.98 -8.25 -34.61
N ALA A 12 -6.00 -7.48 -35.73
CA ALA A 12 -5.12 -6.32 -35.87
C ALA A 12 -5.36 -5.24 -34.80
N VAL A 13 -6.61 -4.98 -34.40
CA VAL A 13 -6.96 -4.07 -33.30
C VAL A 13 -6.44 -4.59 -31.97
N VAL A 14 -6.62 -5.86 -31.66
CA VAL A 14 -6.12 -6.46 -30.41
C VAL A 14 -4.61 -6.46 -30.34
N VAL A 15 -3.93 -6.82 -31.43
CA VAL A 15 -2.47 -6.79 -31.52
C VAL A 15 -1.94 -5.34 -31.42
N GLY A 16 -2.60 -4.39 -32.10
CA GLY A 16 -2.26 -2.97 -32.01
C GLY A 16 -2.44 -2.40 -30.60
N ALA A 17 -3.54 -2.75 -29.93
CA ALA A 17 -3.77 -2.36 -28.54
C ALA A 17 -2.74 -2.99 -27.58
N ALA A 18 -2.44 -4.28 -27.74
CA ALA A 18 -1.41 -4.94 -26.94
C ALA A 18 -0.02 -4.34 -27.17
N ALA A 19 0.33 -4.01 -28.41
CA ALA A 19 1.58 -3.35 -28.73
C ALA A 19 1.66 -1.92 -28.14
N ALA A 20 0.55 -1.17 -28.18
CA ALA A 20 0.48 0.16 -27.59
C ALA A 20 0.64 0.11 -26.05
N VAL A 21 0.00 -0.85 -25.38
CA VAL A 21 0.17 -1.08 -23.93
C VAL A 21 1.61 -1.47 -23.60
N LEU A 22 2.20 -2.38 -24.39
CA LEU A 22 3.59 -2.80 -24.21
C LEU A 22 4.56 -1.63 -24.38
N LEU A 23 4.36 -0.80 -25.41
CA LEU A 23 5.15 0.42 -25.63
C LEU A 23 4.99 1.42 -24.49
N ALA A 24 3.78 1.60 -23.95
CA ALA A 24 3.55 2.46 -22.80
C ALA A 24 4.27 1.95 -21.54
N ILE A 25 4.29 0.62 -21.30
CA ILE A 25 5.02 0.00 -20.19
C ILE A 25 6.54 0.15 -20.38
N LEU A 26 7.05 -0.03 -21.58
CA LEU A 26 8.48 0.11 -21.89
C LEU A 26 8.96 1.56 -21.85
N ALA A 27 8.07 2.52 -22.09
CA ALA A 27 8.35 3.96 -22.01
C ALA A 27 8.23 4.52 -20.59
N SER A 28 7.64 3.78 -19.64
CA SER A 28 7.58 4.20 -18.25
C SER A 28 8.97 4.14 -17.63
N GLY A 29 9.48 5.27 -17.16
CA GLY A 29 10.69 5.34 -16.35
C GLY A 29 10.49 4.66 -14.99
N PRO A 30 11.58 4.42 -14.22
CA PRO A 30 11.46 3.93 -12.86
C PRO A 30 10.60 4.92 -12.05
N ALA A 31 9.46 4.46 -11.56
CA ALA A 31 8.65 5.22 -10.62
C ALA A 31 9.32 5.11 -9.24
N ALA A 32 9.99 6.17 -8.79
CA ALA A 32 10.43 6.30 -7.40
C ALA A 32 9.18 6.63 -6.58
N ALA A 33 8.49 5.60 -6.11
CA ALA A 33 7.22 5.71 -5.38
C ALA A 33 7.37 5.26 -3.92
N HIS A 34 8.60 5.15 -3.40
CA HIS A 34 8.86 4.82 -2.01
C HIS A 34 9.27 6.07 -1.25
N ALA A 35 8.66 6.28 -0.09
CA ALA A 35 9.09 7.33 0.82
C ALA A 35 10.53 7.07 1.26
N VAL A 36 11.35 8.10 1.18
CA VAL A 36 12.74 8.10 1.64
C VAL A 36 12.86 9.18 2.71
N LEU A 37 13.42 8.83 3.86
CA LEU A 37 13.74 9.82 4.89
C LEU A 37 14.83 10.76 4.35
N VAL A 38 14.52 12.05 4.28
CA VAL A 38 15.43 13.11 3.81
C VAL A 38 16.23 13.67 4.95
N GLY A 39 15.62 13.78 6.14
CA GLY A 39 16.28 14.29 7.33
C GLY A 39 15.43 14.18 8.58
N THR A 40 16.07 14.39 9.73
CA THR A 40 15.43 14.45 11.04
C THR A 40 15.83 15.72 11.76
N ASP A 41 14.93 16.23 12.58
CA ASP A 41 15.19 17.30 13.54
C ASP A 41 14.67 16.84 14.92
N PRO A 42 15.53 16.56 15.89
CA PRO A 42 17.01 16.63 15.86
C PRO A 42 17.66 15.68 14.83
N GLN A 43 18.82 16.04 14.32
CA GLN A 43 19.60 15.16 13.44
C GLN A 43 20.09 13.93 14.19
N ASP A 44 20.25 12.81 13.49
CA ASP A 44 20.77 11.57 14.07
C ASP A 44 22.14 11.79 14.71
N GLY A 45 22.29 11.30 15.94
CA GLY A 45 23.51 11.43 16.75
C GLY A 45 23.73 12.81 17.38
N THR A 46 22.84 13.77 17.22
CA THR A 46 22.98 15.13 17.79
C THR A 46 22.82 15.13 19.31
N VAL A 47 23.61 15.95 19.98
CA VAL A 47 23.46 16.28 21.40
C VAL A 47 22.90 17.70 21.51
N LEU A 48 21.75 17.82 22.16
CA LEU A 48 21.04 19.08 22.39
C LEU A 48 21.31 19.59 23.77
N ASP A 49 21.45 20.91 23.93
CA ASP A 49 21.58 21.56 25.24
C ASP A 49 20.24 21.63 26.00
N ALA A 50 19.11 21.54 25.29
CA ALA A 50 17.78 21.61 25.86
C ALA A 50 16.85 20.58 25.15
N PRO A 51 15.82 20.07 25.84
CA PRO A 51 14.86 19.13 25.23
C PRO A 51 14.08 19.80 24.10
N PRO A 52 13.86 19.10 22.97
CA PRO A 52 13.03 19.60 21.89
C PRO A 52 11.54 19.47 22.25
N ASP A 53 10.73 20.41 21.77
CA ASP A 53 9.26 20.35 21.92
C ASP A 53 8.64 19.29 21.02
N ALA A 54 9.25 19.01 19.87
CA ALA A 54 8.82 18.00 18.91
C ALA A 54 10.03 17.45 18.15
N LEU A 55 9.87 16.24 17.62
CA LEU A 55 10.81 15.61 16.70
C LEU A 55 10.16 15.59 15.31
N THR A 56 10.89 15.99 14.28
CA THR A 56 10.38 16.03 12.91
C THR A 56 11.19 15.12 12.01
N LEU A 57 10.51 14.22 11.30
CA LEU A 57 11.11 13.35 10.29
C LEU A 57 10.56 13.78 8.93
N THR A 58 11.41 14.29 8.06
CA THR A 58 11.03 14.78 6.72
C THR A 58 11.30 13.71 5.67
N PHE A 59 10.33 13.46 4.80
CA PHE A 59 10.39 12.49 3.71
C PHE A 59 10.38 13.23 2.36
N ASN A 60 10.68 12.51 1.28
CA ASN A 60 10.60 13.02 -0.10
C ASN A 60 9.17 13.05 -0.67
N GLU A 61 8.19 12.53 0.07
CA GLU A 61 6.78 12.48 -0.30
C GLU A 61 5.89 12.42 0.95
N PRO A 62 4.59 12.73 0.85
CA PRO A 62 3.65 12.57 1.95
C PRO A 62 3.59 11.11 2.43
N VAL A 63 3.52 10.95 3.75
CA VAL A 63 3.47 9.65 4.42
C VAL A 63 2.22 9.51 5.29
N GLN A 64 1.86 8.27 5.61
CA GLN A 64 0.76 7.96 6.51
C GLN A 64 1.28 7.36 7.81
N VAL A 65 0.71 7.81 8.92
CA VAL A 65 1.03 7.27 10.25
C VAL A 65 0.56 5.81 10.35
N VAL A 66 1.44 4.95 10.83
CA VAL A 66 1.09 3.60 11.27
C VAL A 66 0.79 3.65 12.77
N PRO A 67 -0.41 3.33 13.25
CA PRO A 67 -0.71 3.30 14.67
C PRO A 67 0.28 2.42 15.43
N GLY A 68 0.92 2.98 16.48
CA GLY A 68 1.97 2.27 17.23
C GLY A 68 3.27 2.03 16.45
N GLY A 69 3.41 2.57 15.25
CA GLY A 69 4.60 2.42 14.41
C GLY A 69 5.77 3.31 14.81
N THR A 70 5.54 4.32 15.65
CA THR A 70 6.59 5.21 16.15
C THR A 70 6.71 5.04 17.65
N THR A 71 7.94 4.83 18.12
CA THR A 71 8.26 4.69 19.55
C THR A 71 9.49 5.50 19.87
N VAL A 72 9.48 6.14 21.02
CA VAL A 72 10.63 6.83 21.59
C VAL A 72 11.00 6.12 22.90
N LEU A 73 12.22 5.67 23.01
CA LEU A 73 12.75 4.99 24.20
C LEU A 73 13.86 5.83 24.81
N ALA A 74 13.85 5.97 26.12
CA ALA A 74 15.01 6.46 26.87
C ALA A 74 16.14 5.41 26.89
N ALA A 75 17.34 5.80 27.32
CA ALA A 75 18.52 4.94 27.31
C ALA A 75 18.39 3.65 28.14
N ASP A 76 17.53 3.64 29.15
CA ASP A 76 17.20 2.48 29.98
C ASP A 76 16.12 1.59 29.37
N GLY A 77 15.59 1.95 28.20
CA GLY A 77 14.49 1.24 27.52
C GLY A 77 13.10 1.65 27.97
N THR A 78 12.97 2.64 28.85
CA THR A 78 11.68 3.16 29.27
C THR A 78 10.98 3.86 28.08
N PRO A 79 9.75 3.50 27.72
CA PRO A 79 9.03 4.18 26.65
C PRO A 79 8.60 5.59 27.09
N VAL A 80 8.77 6.53 26.18
CA VAL A 80 8.23 7.88 26.29
C VAL A 80 6.87 7.91 25.61
N ASP A 81 5.85 8.44 26.29
CA ASP A 81 4.55 8.68 25.67
C ASP A 81 4.67 9.79 24.62
N VAL A 82 4.16 9.55 23.42
CA VAL A 82 4.27 10.48 22.31
C VAL A 82 2.96 10.56 21.51
N ASP A 83 2.63 11.76 21.06
CA ASP A 83 1.64 11.98 20.01
C ASP A 83 2.31 12.02 18.64
N VAL A 84 1.71 11.38 17.63
CA VAL A 84 2.32 11.25 16.30
C VAL A 84 1.33 11.69 15.24
N ALA A 85 1.74 12.68 14.45
CA ALA A 85 0.95 13.21 13.35
C ALA A 85 1.76 13.25 12.05
N ALA A 86 1.11 12.99 10.92
CA ALA A 86 1.68 13.26 9.60
C ALA A 86 1.15 14.61 9.11
N VAL A 87 2.05 15.49 8.70
CA VAL A 87 1.75 16.81 8.15
C VAL A 87 2.54 16.96 6.86
N ASP A 88 1.86 16.98 5.73
CA ASP A 88 2.46 16.97 4.40
C ASP A 88 3.48 15.83 4.21
N ASP A 89 4.74 16.12 4.02
CA ASP A 89 5.85 15.18 3.87
C ASP A 89 6.62 14.93 5.19
N ALA A 90 6.10 15.39 6.32
CA ALA A 90 6.72 15.24 7.62
C ALA A 90 5.92 14.36 8.58
N LEU A 91 6.63 13.56 9.37
CA LEU A 91 6.12 12.93 10.57
C LEU A 91 6.56 13.74 11.78
N VAL A 92 5.60 14.28 12.51
CA VAL A 92 5.84 15.07 13.73
C VAL A 92 5.53 14.19 14.94
N VAL A 93 6.51 14.07 15.84
CA VAL A 93 6.43 13.27 17.06
C VAL A 93 6.57 14.22 18.25
N THR A 94 5.52 14.38 19.01
CA THR A 94 5.46 15.29 20.16
C THR A 94 5.53 14.49 21.45
N PRO A 95 6.59 14.64 22.25
CA PRO A 95 6.65 14.00 23.57
C PRO A 95 5.55 14.52 24.50
N GLY A 96 4.86 13.62 25.20
CA GLY A 96 3.80 13.95 26.18
C GLY A 96 4.33 14.61 27.45
N THR A 97 5.64 14.53 27.68
CA THR A 97 6.34 15.14 28.81
C THR A 97 7.69 15.71 28.35
N THR A 98 8.20 16.70 29.07
CA THR A 98 9.54 17.23 28.81
C THR A 98 10.58 16.13 28.98
N LEU A 99 11.43 15.95 27.98
CA LEU A 99 12.50 14.96 27.99
C LEU A 99 13.61 15.39 28.98
N GLY A 100 14.08 14.44 29.80
CA GLY A 100 15.22 14.66 30.68
C GLY A 100 16.56 14.49 29.96
N ASP A 101 17.64 14.68 30.72
CA ASP A 101 18.99 14.42 30.19
C ASP A 101 19.17 12.93 29.87
N GLY A 102 19.85 12.65 28.76
CA GLY A 102 20.14 11.29 28.32
C GLY A 102 19.95 11.08 26.83
N THR A 103 20.24 9.85 26.39
CA THR A 103 20.08 9.42 24.99
C THR A 103 18.69 8.83 24.75
N TYR A 104 18.10 9.20 23.64
CA TYR A 104 16.81 8.71 23.18
C TYR A 104 16.98 7.96 21.87
N VAL A 105 16.24 6.85 21.72
CA VAL A 105 16.16 6.07 20.49
C VAL A 105 14.76 6.22 19.93
N VAL A 106 14.68 6.72 18.71
CA VAL A 106 13.43 6.88 17.98
C VAL A 106 13.37 5.81 16.92
N SER A 107 12.42 4.89 17.04
CA SER A 107 12.08 3.92 15.99
C SER A 107 10.78 4.35 15.33
N TRP A 108 10.74 4.35 14.01
CA TRP A 108 9.59 4.83 13.25
C TRP A 108 9.20 3.88 12.13
N ARG A 109 7.92 3.89 11.80
CA ARG A 109 7.34 3.18 10.66
C ARG A 109 6.20 3.99 10.08
N VAL A 110 6.25 4.22 8.79
CA VAL A 110 5.25 4.97 8.02
C VAL A 110 4.84 4.18 6.78
N VAL A 111 3.74 4.56 6.17
CA VAL A 111 3.32 4.01 4.87
C VAL A 111 3.44 5.12 3.83
N SER A 112 4.16 4.83 2.74
CA SER A 112 4.31 5.72 1.60
C SER A 112 3.04 5.78 0.74
N LEU A 113 2.98 6.71 -0.21
CA LEU A 113 1.84 6.85 -1.13
C LEU A 113 1.59 5.60 -1.98
N ASP A 114 2.62 4.81 -2.26
CA ASP A 114 2.52 3.54 -2.99
C ASP A 114 2.06 2.36 -2.10
N THR A 115 1.67 2.66 -0.85
CA THR A 115 1.21 1.70 0.16
C THR A 115 2.28 0.79 0.77
N HIS A 116 3.56 0.98 0.45
CA HIS A 116 4.64 0.23 1.07
C HIS A 116 5.04 0.83 2.41
N PRO A 117 5.25 -0.01 3.45
CA PRO A 117 5.80 0.47 4.71
C PRO A 117 7.29 0.74 4.56
N VAL A 118 7.70 1.88 5.10
CA VAL A 118 9.10 2.26 5.27
C VAL A 118 9.36 2.45 6.76
N ALA A 119 10.51 2.03 7.23
CA ALA A 119 10.82 2.05 8.64
C ALA A 119 12.30 2.32 8.87
N GLY A 120 12.62 2.86 10.03
CA GLY A 120 13.98 3.16 10.41
C GLY A 120 14.08 3.54 11.88
N ALA A 121 15.27 3.95 12.27
CA ALA A 121 15.52 4.48 13.60
C ALA A 121 16.67 5.50 13.58
N PHE A 122 16.67 6.40 14.54
CA PHE A 122 17.74 7.34 14.79
C PHE A 122 17.85 7.61 16.28
N THR A 123 18.92 8.27 16.69
CA THR A 123 19.19 8.60 18.08
C THR A 123 19.48 10.09 18.23
N PHE A 124 19.17 10.64 19.38
CA PHE A 124 19.65 11.96 19.81
C PHE A 124 19.83 11.97 21.34
N SER A 125 20.52 12.96 21.85
CA SER A 125 20.71 13.12 23.30
C SER A 125 20.31 14.50 23.73
N VAL A 126 19.86 14.62 24.97
CA VAL A 126 19.63 15.89 25.67
C VAL A 126 20.66 15.97 26.80
N GLY A 127 21.36 17.10 26.92
CA GLY A 127 22.44 17.23 27.87
C GLY A 127 23.60 16.29 27.60
N ALA A 128 23.89 15.38 28.52
CA ALA A 128 24.97 14.40 28.36
C ALA A 128 24.49 13.09 27.74
N PRO A 129 25.19 12.54 26.73
CA PRO A 129 24.87 11.23 26.20
C PRO A 129 24.95 10.15 27.28
N SER A 130 24.04 9.19 27.25
CA SER A 130 24.02 8.05 28.16
C SER A 130 25.14 7.05 27.83
N THR A 131 25.70 6.40 28.84
CA THR A 131 26.74 5.38 28.67
C THR A 131 26.22 4.04 28.12
N THR A 132 24.92 3.81 28.21
CA THR A 132 24.23 2.63 27.65
C THR A 132 23.26 3.10 26.58
N ALA A 133 23.27 2.42 25.44
CA ALA A 133 22.30 2.63 24.39
C ALA A 133 21.41 1.40 24.26
N VAL A 134 20.09 1.59 24.20
CA VAL A 134 19.14 0.55 23.82
C VAL A 134 19.23 0.38 22.30
N GLU A 135 19.23 -0.85 21.81
CA GLU A 135 19.17 -1.09 20.38
C GLU A 135 17.80 -0.67 19.84
N ALA A 136 17.82 0.09 18.75
CA ALA A 136 16.62 0.44 18.02
C ALA A 136 15.96 -0.83 17.47
N ARG A 137 14.70 -1.08 17.83
CA ARG A 137 13.92 -2.18 17.30
C ARG A 137 12.84 -1.66 16.39
N VAL A 138 12.98 -1.92 15.11
CA VAL A 138 11.93 -1.70 14.12
C VAL A 138 11.08 -2.97 14.05
N ALA A 139 9.75 -2.83 14.22
CA ALA A 139 8.85 -3.97 14.11
C ALA A 139 8.86 -4.50 12.67
N GLU A 140 9.13 -5.78 12.50
CA GLU A 140 9.17 -6.47 11.20
C GLU A 140 8.01 -7.47 11.11
N PRO A 141 7.30 -7.55 9.96
CA PRO A 141 6.24 -8.53 9.82
C PRO A 141 6.78 -9.95 9.89
N THR A 142 6.06 -10.84 10.57
CA THR A 142 6.48 -12.24 10.67
C THR A 142 6.50 -12.90 9.29
N ALA A 143 7.44 -13.84 9.07
CA ALA A 143 7.54 -14.60 7.83
C ALA A 143 6.22 -15.31 7.45
N ALA A 144 5.46 -15.77 8.45
CA ALA A 144 4.16 -16.38 8.27
C ALA A 144 3.13 -15.39 7.68
N LEU A 145 3.08 -14.16 8.20
CA LEU A 145 2.19 -13.12 7.67
C LEU A 145 2.58 -12.72 6.23
N VAL A 146 3.88 -12.58 5.98
CA VAL A 146 4.40 -12.28 4.63
C VAL A 146 4.00 -13.37 3.63
N ALA A 147 4.15 -14.65 4.00
CA ALA A 147 3.78 -15.77 3.15
C ALA A 147 2.26 -15.82 2.88
N VAL A 148 1.42 -15.67 3.92
CA VAL A 148 -0.04 -15.66 3.78
C VAL A 148 -0.49 -14.50 2.89
N ARG A 149 0.07 -13.29 3.08
CA ARG A 149 -0.23 -12.14 2.24
C ARG A 149 0.18 -12.36 0.78
N ALA A 150 1.36 -12.94 0.54
CA ALA A 150 1.82 -13.24 -0.82
C ALA A 150 0.92 -14.26 -1.53
N LEU A 151 0.48 -15.31 -0.82
CA LEU A 151 -0.46 -16.31 -1.35
C LEU A 151 -1.83 -15.70 -1.64
N ASP A 152 -2.35 -14.86 -0.75
CA ASP A 152 -3.61 -14.14 -0.94
C ASP A 152 -3.54 -13.24 -2.19
N GLN A 153 -2.50 -12.44 -2.30
CA GLN A 153 -2.28 -11.56 -3.45
C GLN A 153 -2.16 -12.33 -4.76
N ALA A 154 -1.43 -13.45 -4.76
CA ALA A 154 -1.32 -14.34 -5.92
C ALA A 154 -2.69 -14.93 -6.30
N ALA A 155 -3.51 -15.33 -5.34
CA ALA A 155 -4.84 -15.87 -5.57
C ALA A 155 -5.80 -14.81 -6.15
N VAL A 156 -5.77 -13.58 -5.63
CA VAL A 156 -6.55 -12.44 -6.15
C VAL A 156 -6.17 -12.15 -7.60
N TYR A 157 -4.87 -12.04 -7.90
CA TYR A 157 -4.41 -11.78 -9.26
C TYR A 157 -4.76 -12.92 -10.22
N ALA A 158 -4.49 -14.17 -9.83
CA ALA A 158 -4.83 -15.33 -10.66
C ALA A 158 -6.34 -15.41 -10.94
N GLY A 159 -7.18 -15.20 -9.91
CA GLY A 159 -8.63 -15.16 -10.07
C GLY A 159 -9.08 -14.05 -11.02
N THR A 160 -8.58 -12.85 -10.83
CA THR A 160 -8.94 -11.66 -11.64
C THR A 160 -8.51 -11.82 -13.10
N PHE A 161 -7.26 -12.23 -13.35
CA PHE A 161 -6.76 -12.45 -14.72
C PHE A 161 -7.46 -13.59 -15.41
N LEU A 162 -7.79 -14.67 -14.69
CA LEU A 162 -8.56 -15.79 -15.25
C LEU A 162 -9.97 -15.36 -15.66
N VAL A 163 -10.65 -14.55 -14.82
CA VAL A 163 -11.96 -14.00 -15.16
C VAL A 163 -11.86 -13.11 -16.40
N ALA A 164 -10.92 -12.18 -16.44
CA ALA A 164 -10.72 -11.27 -17.56
C ALA A 164 -10.41 -12.05 -18.85
N GLY A 165 -9.50 -13.02 -18.78
CA GLY A 165 -9.13 -13.87 -19.92
C GLY A 165 -10.30 -14.70 -20.45
N LEU A 166 -11.13 -15.27 -19.54
CA LEU A 166 -12.32 -16.02 -19.93
C LEU A 166 -13.39 -15.12 -20.58
N VAL A 167 -13.58 -13.90 -20.09
CA VAL A 167 -14.50 -12.93 -20.72
C VAL A 167 -14.02 -12.58 -22.13
N VAL A 168 -12.73 -12.25 -22.29
CA VAL A 168 -12.14 -11.96 -23.60
C VAL A 168 -12.29 -13.15 -24.54
N PHE A 169 -12.03 -14.38 -24.08
CA PHE A 169 -12.19 -15.60 -24.84
C PHE A 169 -13.66 -15.83 -25.26
N GLU A 170 -14.62 -15.63 -24.36
CA GLU A 170 -16.05 -15.72 -24.66
C GLU A 170 -16.46 -14.71 -25.73
N LEU A 171 -15.99 -13.47 -25.65
CA LEU A 171 -16.32 -12.41 -26.59
C LEU A 171 -15.69 -12.61 -27.97
N LEU A 172 -14.42 -13.01 -28.03
CA LEU A 172 -13.69 -13.07 -29.30
C LEU A 172 -13.84 -14.41 -30.00
N VAL A 173 -13.92 -15.52 -29.26
CA VAL A 173 -13.90 -16.87 -29.81
C VAL A 173 -15.30 -17.50 -29.84
N LEU A 174 -15.99 -17.51 -28.70
CA LEU A 174 -17.28 -18.20 -28.61
C LEU A 174 -18.43 -17.41 -29.23
N HIS A 175 -18.34 -16.09 -29.30
CA HIS A 175 -19.34 -15.26 -29.99
C HIS A 175 -19.31 -15.51 -31.51
N VAL A 176 -18.13 -15.77 -32.07
CA VAL A 176 -17.93 -16.05 -33.52
C VAL A 176 -18.21 -17.51 -33.89
N SER A 177 -18.32 -18.40 -32.90
CA SER A 177 -18.54 -19.83 -33.07
C SER A 177 -19.84 -20.28 -32.35
N PRO A 178 -21.04 -20.02 -32.94
CA PRO A 178 -22.31 -20.33 -32.28
C PRO A 178 -22.54 -21.84 -31.98
N GLY A 179 -21.82 -22.70 -32.66
CA GLY A 179 -21.89 -24.17 -32.48
C GLY A 179 -21.02 -24.70 -31.33
N ALA A 180 -20.37 -23.86 -30.57
CA ALA A 180 -19.61 -24.33 -29.39
C ALA A 180 -20.52 -25.04 -28.40
N ALA A 181 -20.15 -26.29 -28.11
CA ALA A 181 -21.00 -27.22 -27.35
C ALA A 181 -21.47 -26.60 -26.02
N PRO A 182 -22.75 -26.79 -25.64
CA PRO A 182 -23.30 -26.26 -24.37
C PRO A 182 -22.51 -26.73 -23.15
N VAL A 183 -21.85 -27.86 -23.21
CA VAL A 183 -20.97 -28.41 -22.18
C VAL A 183 -19.77 -27.49 -21.94
N LEU A 184 -19.12 -26.95 -23.00
CA LEU A 184 -18.00 -26.05 -22.87
C LEU A 184 -18.43 -24.77 -22.17
N ARG A 185 -19.54 -24.14 -22.58
CA ARG A 185 -20.08 -22.94 -21.93
C ARG A 185 -20.35 -23.16 -20.45
N ARG A 186 -20.95 -24.29 -20.07
CA ARG A 186 -21.20 -24.65 -18.66
C ARG A 186 -19.89 -24.83 -17.87
N ARG A 187 -18.84 -25.38 -18.46
CA ARG A 187 -17.52 -25.50 -17.82
C ARG A 187 -16.89 -24.15 -17.62
N LEU A 188 -16.87 -23.28 -18.63
CA LEU A 188 -16.32 -21.93 -18.53
C LEU A 188 -17.04 -21.09 -17.46
N HIS A 189 -18.38 -21.16 -17.40
CA HIS A 189 -19.15 -20.50 -16.35
C HIS A 189 -18.81 -20.99 -14.94
N ARG A 190 -18.58 -22.31 -14.75
CA ARG A 190 -18.15 -22.85 -13.44
C ARG A 190 -16.77 -22.36 -13.05
N VAL A 191 -15.81 -22.40 -13.97
CA VAL A 191 -14.44 -21.90 -13.75
C VAL A 191 -14.46 -20.41 -13.44
N ARG A 192 -15.23 -19.62 -14.21
CA ARG A 192 -15.35 -18.17 -13.96
C ARG A 192 -15.97 -17.85 -12.60
N ARG A 193 -17.02 -18.59 -12.18
CA ARG A 193 -17.61 -18.42 -10.83
C ARG A 193 -16.61 -18.78 -9.73
N GLY A 194 -15.85 -19.86 -9.90
CA GLY A 194 -14.80 -20.26 -8.97
C GLY A 194 -13.71 -19.19 -8.87
N ALA A 195 -13.23 -18.69 -10.00
CA ALA A 195 -12.21 -17.65 -10.06
C ALA A 195 -12.70 -16.34 -9.43
N LEU A 196 -13.95 -15.93 -9.68
CA LEU A 196 -14.59 -14.78 -9.02
C LEU A 196 -14.67 -14.98 -7.51
N GLY A 197 -15.06 -16.20 -7.06
CA GLY A 197 -15.12 -16.53 -5.64
C GLY A 197 -13.75 -16.41 -4.96
N VAL A 198 -12.70 -16.94 -5.59
CA VAL A 198 -11.32 -16.84 -5.08
C VAL A 198 -10.88 -15.38 -5.00
N ALA A 199 -11.09 -14.61 -6.07
CA ALA A 199 -10.72 -13.18 -6.07
C ALA A 199 -11.50 -12.39 -5.00
N ALA A 200 -12.81 -12.65 -4.84
CA ALA A 200 -13.63 -11.96 -3.85
C ALA A 200 -13.21 -12.29 -2.41
N VAL A 201 -12.97 -13.57 -2.10
CA VAL A 201 -12.50 -14.01 -0.78
C VAL A 201 -11.13 -13.38 -0.47
N GLY A 202 -10.19 -13.44 -1.41
CA GLY A 202 -8.88 -12.81 -1.23
C GLY A 202 -8.98 -11.31 -1.03
N THR A 203 -9.83 -10.60 -1.78
CA THR A 203 -10.04 -9.16 -1.58
C THR A 203 -10.56 -8.85 -0.16
N VAL A 204 -11.43 -9.68 0.39
CA VAL A 204 -11.90 -9.53 1.78
C VAL A 204 -10.78 -9.81 2.78
N LEU A 205 -9.97 -10.85 2.55
CA LEU A 205 -8.83 -11.16 3.41
C LEU A 205 -7.73 -10.11 3.35
N ALA A 206 -7.53 -9.44 2.21
CA ALA A 206 -6.59 -8.34 2.07
C ALA A 206 -6.89 -7.16 3.01
N VAL A 207 -8.16 -6.99 3.44
CA VAL A 207 -8.56 -5.91 4.35
C VAL A 207 -7.75 -5.93 5.65
N PRO A 208 -7.70 -7.02 6.44
CA PRO A 208 -6.87 -7.07 7.65
C PRO A 208 -5.40 -7.42 7.36
N LEU A 209 -5.09 -8.16 6.28
CA LEU A 209 -3.72 -8.56 5.96
C LEU A 209 -2.82 -7.36 5.64
N THR A 210 -3.36 -6.36 4.95
CA THR A 210 -2.58 -5.19 4.55
C THR A 210 -2.14 -4.35 5.76
N PRO A 211 -3.03 -3.86 6.65
CA PRO A 211 -2.60 -3.09 7.81
C PRO A 211 -1.77 -3.91 8.80
N ALA A 212 -2.05 -5.20 8.99
CA ALA A 212 -1.21 -6.07 9.82
C ALA A 212 0.24 -6.13 9.30
N TRP A 213 0.41 -6.25 7.99
CA TRP A 213 1.72 -6.24 7.34
C TRP A 213 2.39 -4.86 7.42
N GLN A 214 1.64 -3.79 7.17
CA GLN A 214 2.14 -2.42 7.26
C GLN A 214 2.62 -2.07 8.68
N ALA A 215 1.96 -2.59 9.70
CA ALA A 215 2.34 -2.41 11.10
C ALA A 215 3.52 -3.29 11.56
N GLY A 216 4.06 -4.15 10.70
CA GLY A 216 5.11 -5.10 11.11
C GLY A 216 4.62 -6.21 12.04
N GLY A 217 3.33 -6.56 11.95
CA GLY A 217 2.67 -7.51 12.84
C GLY A 217 2.86 -8.98 12.47
N GLY A 218 2.14 -9.85 13.19
CA GLY A 218 2.03 -11.27 12.91
C GLY A 218 0.58 -11.69 12.62
N LEU A 219 0.35 -12.98 12.38
CA LEU A 219 -1.00 -13.51 12.11
C LEU A 219 -2.00 -13.24 13.26
N GLY A 220 -1.52 -13.07 14.49
CA GLY A 220 -2.36 -12.72 15.63
C GLY A 220 -3.09 -11.36 15.45
N ALA A 221 -2.50 -10.43 14.72
CA ALA A 221 -3.13 -9.14 14.42
C ALA A 221 -4.44 -9.27 13.63
N LEU A 222 -4.65 -10.39 12.92
CA LEU A 222 -5.89 -10.64 12.17
C LEU A 222 -7.11 -10.88 13.09
N ALA A 223 -6.89 -11.22 14.35
CA ALA A 223 -7.93 -11.35 15.34
C ALA A 223 -8.31 -10.02 16.03
N ASP A 224 -7.52 -8.97 15.82
CA ASP A 224 -7.75 -7.64 16.41
C ASP A 224 -8.76 -6.84 15.56
N PRO A 225 -9.90 -6.42 16.13
CA PRO A 225 -10.88 -5.57 15.45
C PRO A 225 -10.29 -4.24 14.95
N ALA A 226 -9.28 -3.68 15.63
CA ALA A 226 -8.62 -2.44 15.20
C ALA A 226 -7.91 -2.59 13.86
N THR A 227 -7.30 -3.76 13.60
CA THR A 227 -6.68 -4.09 12.32
C THR A 227 -7.69 -4.10 11.17
N TRP A 228 -8.89 -4.64 11.39
CA TRP A 228 -9.99 -4.61 10.40
C TRP A 228 -10.49 -3.19 10.17
N ALA A 229 -10.67 -2.40 11.24
CA ALA A 229 -11.09 -1.02 11.13
C ALA A 229 -10.10 -0.18 10.33
N ALA A 230 -8.79 -0.34 10.55
CA ALA A 230 -7.74 0.33 9.79
C ALA A 230 -7.77 -0.05 8.31
N GLY A 231 -7.97 -1.34 7.99
CA GLY A 231 -8.08 -1.79 6.59
C GLY A 231 -9.31 -1.24 5.88
N LEU A 232 -10.46 -1.19 6.56
CA LEU A 232 -11.68 -0.61 6.00
C LEU A 232 -11.55 0.90 5.78
N ALA A 233 -10.92 1.62 6.71
CA ALA A 233 -10.67 3.06 6.57
C ALA A 233 -9.75 3.37 5.38
N SER A 234 -8.68 2.59 5.21
CA SER A 234 -7.77 2.71 4.07
C SER A 234 -8.49 2.46 2.73
N ALA A 235 -9.30 1.39 2.65
CA ALA A 235 -10.07 1.09 1.45
C ALA A 235 -11.09 2.20 1.12
N ALA A 236 -11.75 2.78 2.13
CA ALA A 236 -12.67 3.89 1.96
C ALA A 236 -11.97 5.17 1.47
N ALA A 237 -10.76 5.45 1.97
CA ALA A 237 -9.96 6.59 1.53
C ALA A 237 -9.57 6.49 0.05
N VAL A 238 -9.15 5.32 -0.41
CA VAL A 238 -8.84 5.05 -1.83
C VAL A 238 -10.09 5.21 -2.70
N GLY A 239 -11.24 4.64 -2.27
CA GLY A 239 -12.51 4.79 -2.99
C GLY A 239 -12.95 6.23 -3.11
N GLY A 240 -12.81 7.02 -2.05
CA GLY A 240 -13.13 8.45 -2.03
C GLY A 240 -12.22 9.29 -2.91
N ALA A 241 -10.94 8.95 -3.02
CA ALA A 241 -9.98 9.63 -3.90
C ALA A 241 -10.32 9.39 -5.39
N LEU A 242 -10.61 8.12 -5.74
CA LEU A 242 -11.02 7.76 -7.10
C LEU A 242 -12.33 8.44 -7.51
N GLY A 243 -13.31 8.52 -6.60
CA GLY A 243 -14.58 9.22 -6.83
C GLY A 243 -14.38 10.72 -7.11
N ARG A 244 -13.47 11.38 -6.39
CA ARG A 244 -13.13 12.80 -6.62
C ARG A 244 -12.41 13.03 -7.94
N ALA A 245 -11.48 12.14 -8.32
CA ALA A 245 -10.77 12.22 -9.59
C ALA A 245 -11.71 12.01 -10.80
N GLY A 246 -12.70 11.11 -10.70
CA GLY A 246 -13.72 10.88 -11.72
C GLY A 246 -14.74 12.02 -11.85
N GLY A 247 -15.12 12.67 -10.74
CA GLY A 247 -16.08 13.77 -10.71
C GLY A 247 -15.55 15.10 -11.27
N GLY A 248 -14.25 15.37 -11.09
CA GLY A 248 -13.61 16.60 -11.58
C GLY A 248 -13.58 16.73 -13.12
N GLY A 249 -13.55 15.61 -13.84
CA GLY A 249 -13.61 15.59 -15.30
C GLY A 249 -14.99 15.92 -15.88
N ALA A 250 -16.05 15.57 -15.18
CA ALA A 250 -17.43 15.86 -15.62
C ALA A 250 -17.80 17.34 -15.43
N ALA A 251 -17.37 17.93 -14.32
CA ALA A 251 -17.64 19.35 -14.02
C ALA A 251 -16.93 20.31 -15.00
N ARG A 252 -15.71 19.99 -15.43
CA ARG A 252 -14.95 20.80 -16.40
C ARG A 252 -15.53 20.75 -17.81
N ARG A 253 -16.21 19.66 -18.21
CA ARG A 253 -16.87 19.55 -19.53
C ARG A 253 -18.19 20.34 -19.58
N ALA A 254 -18.89 20.50 -18.46
CA ALA A 254 -20.11 21.30 -18.38
C ALA A 254 -19.85 22.83 -18.37
N ALA A 255 -18.70 23.28 -17.89
CA ALA A 255 -18.34 24.70 -17.84
C ALA A 255 -17.70 25.23 -19.14
N GLY A 256 -17.39 24.37 -20.13
CA GLY A 256 -16.82 24.76 -21.43
C GLY A 256 -17.81 24.82 -22.61
N ALA A 257 -19.12 24.66 -22.34
CA ALA A 257 -20.19 24.66 -23.36
C ALA A 257 -21.21 25.79 -23.15
N GLY A 258 -20.79 26.91 -22.52
CA GLY A 258 -21.55 28.11 -22.34
C GLY A 258 -20.92 29.30 -23.07
#